data_9ef82214b33c2b62ab7f48b97d5e0fa0
#
_entry.id   9ef82214b33c2b62ab7f48b97d5e0fa0
#
_cell.length_a   1.000
_cell.length_b   1.000
_cell.length_c   1.000
_cell.angle_alpha   90.00
_cell.angle_beta   90.00
_cell.angle_gamma   90.00
#
_symmetry.space_group_name_H-M   'P 1'
#
loop_
_entity.id
_entity.type
_entity.pdbx_description
1 polymer ?
#
loop_
_entity_poly.entity_id
_entity_poly.type
_entity_poly.pdbx_seq_one_letter_code
_entity_poly.pdbx_strand_id
1 'polypeptide(L)'
;MKKILFVLAAGLLALAACQKEAKVVETVYSVDEVYAQGAELVGDTIIVEGNCLHLCKHGGKKAFLRSSEEGEFIRANAVEFEAFAGECVNNDLRVKGVLRAIEVPAEPVVEEHQHAEGEEACGVCSTVQKYYIDAIEYQIIHLGE
;
A
#
# COMPACT_ATOMS: atom_id res chain seq x y z
N MET A 1 7.97 76.52 -11.42
CA MET A 1 7.90 75.85 -12.71
C MET A 1 8.96 74.77 -12.74
N LYS A 2 8.81 73.67 -12.08
CA LYS A 2 9.72 72.51 -12.21
C LYS A 2 8.88 71.26 -12.18
N LYS A 3 8.73 70.67 -13.33
CA LYS A 3 8.04 69.39 -13.51
C LYS A 3 8.94 68.29 -13.05
N ILE A 4 8.69 67.71 -11.91
CA ILE A 4 9.37 66.51 -11.44
C ILE A 4 8.60 65.32 -12.00
N LEU A 5 9.26 64.71 -12.98
CA LEU A 5 8.80 63.47 -13.59
C LEU A 5 9.19 62.31 -12.68
N PHE A 6 8.27 61.81 -11.91
CA PHE A 6 8.45 60.54 -11.19
C PHE A 6 8.27 59.39 -12.17
N VAL A 7 9.35 58.85 -12.62
CA VAL A 7 9.38 57.59 -13.32
C VAL A 7 9.36 56.48 -12.25
N LEU A 8 8.18 56.01 -11.95
CA LEU A 8 7.97 54.80 -11.18
C LEU A 8 8.28 53.60 -12.09
N ALA A 9 9.52 53.15 -12.04
CA ALA A 9 9.94 51.88 -12.60
C ALA A 9 9.33 50.76 -11.72
N ALA A 10 8.12 50.31 -12.08
CA ALA A 10 7.54 49.10 -11.53
C ALA A 10 8.35 47.91 -12.05
N GLY A 11 9.35 47.52 -11.27
CA GLY A 11 10.05 46.26 -11.48
C GLY A 11 9.10 45.10 -11.20
N LEU A 12 8.50 44.58 -12.24
CA LEU A 12 7.80 43.30 -12.19
C LEU A 12 8.86 42.21 -12.05
N LEU A 13 9.20 41.87 -10.79
CA LEU A 13 9.88 40.61 -10.51
C LEU A 13 8.91 39.50 -10.82
N ALA A 14 8.96 38.97 -12.03
CA ALA A 14 8.40 37.70 -12.37
C ALA A 14 9.20 36.61 -11.60
N LEU A 15 8.72 36.29 -10.42
CA LEU A 15 9.10 35.06 -9.74
C LEU A 15 8.57 33.92 -10.60
N ALA A 16 9.36 33.52 -11.59
CA ALA A 16 9.21 32.22 -12.21
C ALA A 16 9.52 31.20 -11.11
N ALA A 17 8.48 30.85 -10.35
CA ALA A 17 8.51 29.63 -9.56
C ALA A 17 8.66 28.50 -10.56
N CYS A 18 9.89 28.09 -10.81
CA CYS A 18 10.18 26.76 -11.34
C CYS A 18 9.62 25.78 -10.31
N GLN A 19 8.36 25.44 -10.44
CA GLN A 19 7.86 24.19 -9.94
C GLN A 19 8.59 23.11 -10.75
N LYS A 20 9.78 22.74 -10.25
CA LYS A 20 10.27 21.40 -10.51
C LYS A 20 9.17 20.51 -9.98
N GLU A 21 8.34 20.01 -10.87
CA GLU A 21 7.61 18.78 -10.60
C GLU A 21 8.69 17.78 -10.24
N ALA A 22 8.90 17.61 -8.95
CA ALA A 22 9.68 16.52 -8.43
C ALA A 22 8.94 15.31 -8.95
N LYS A 23 9.50 14.67 -9.97
CA LYS A 23 9.07 13.36 -10.44
C LYS A 23 9.21 12.49 -9.21
N VAL A 24 8.13 12.31 -8.48
CA VAL A 24 8.08 11.41 -7.33
C VAL A 24 8.40 10.06 -7.96
N VAL A 25 9.62 9.63 -7.78
CA VAL A 25 10.01 8.26 -8.13
C VAL A 25 9.28 7.42 -7.10
N GLU A 26 8.10 6.93 -7.44
CA GLU A 26 7.36 6.03 -6.60
C GLU A 26 8.20 4.76 -6.48
N THR A 27 8.78 4.56 -5.33
CA THR A 27 9.57 3.37 -5.03
C THR A 27 8.61 2.20 -4.91
N VAL A 28 8.83 1.18 -5.71
CA VAL A 28 8.08 -0.08 -5.66
C VAL A 28 8.88 -1.05 -4.80
N TYR A 29 8.24 -1.61 -3.80
CA TYR A 29 8.81 -2.59 -2.89
C TYR A 29 8.28 -3.98 -3.22
N SER A 30 9.13 -4.98 -3.15
CA SER A 30 8.68 -6.37 -3.08
C SER A 30 8.14 -6.68 -1.67
N VAL A 31 7.39 -7.76 -1.53
CA VAL A 31 6.92 -8.19 -0.21
C VAL A 31 8.08 -8.44 0.75
N ASP A 32 9.19 -9.01 0.26
CA ASP A 32 10.40 -9.26 1.06
C ASP A 32 11.04 -7.97 1.57
N GLU A 33 11.12 -6.94 0.73
CA GLU A 33 11.65 -5.64 1.14
C GLU A 33 10.77 -4.97 2.18
N VAL A 34 9.44 -5.13 2.08
CA VAL A 34 8.53 -4.64 3.13
C VAL A 34 8.78 -5.35 4.45
N TYR A 35 9.03 -6.66 4.46
CA TYR A 35 9.38 -7.37 5.70
C TYR A 35 10.73 -6.95 6.27
N ALA A 36 11.70 -6.63 5.41
CA ALA A 36 13.04 -6.22 5.82
C ALA A 36 13.06 -4.80 6.44
N GLN A 37 12.30 -3.87 5.90
CA GLN A 37 12.36 -2.43 6.28
C GLN A 37 11.00 -1.84 6.69
N GLY A 38 9.99 -2.69 6.87
CA GLY A 38 8.62 -2.25 7.13
C GLY A 38 8.46 -1.39 8.37
N ALA A 39 9.29 -1.58 9.41
CA ALA A 39 9.24 -0.76 10.60
C ALA A 39 9.48 0.74 10.34
N GLU A 40 10.27 1.07 9.31
CA GLU A 40 10.54 2.44 8.89
C GLU A 40 9.47 2.99 7.95
N LEU A 41 8.72 2.10 7.29
CA LEU A 41 7.71 2.42 6.29
C LEU A 41 6.28 2.47 6.85
N VAL A 42 6.07 2.06 8.09
CA VAL A 42 4.74 2.09 8.72
C VAL A 42 4.18 3.50 8.79
N GLY A 43 2.99 3.69 8.25
CA GLY A 43 2.31 4.97 8.14
C GLY A 43 2.52 5.68 6.81
N ASP A 44 3.50 5.27 6.02
CA ASP A 44 3.77 5.83 4.71
C ASP A 44 2.90 5.18 3.63
N THR A 45 2.63 5.94 2.58
CA THR A 45 2.01 5.42 1.36
C THR A 45 3.11 4.83 0.49
N ILE A 46 3.05 3.52 0.29
CA ILE A 46 4.03 2.77 -0.49
C ILE A 46 3.35 2.03 -1.65
N ILE A 47 4.15 1.56 -2.58
CA ILE A 47 3.71 0.65 -3.63
C ILE A 47 4.38 -0.69 -3.39
N VAL A 48 3.58 -1.75 -3.31
CA VAL A 48 4.07 -3.12 -3.12
C VAL A 48 3.71 -3.96 -4.33
N GLU A 49 4.65 -4.74 -4.78
CA GLU A 49 4.47 -5.69 -5.89
C GLU A 49 4.65 -7.12 -5.41
N GLY A 50 3.75 -7.99 -5.82
CA GLY A 50 3.80 -9.41 -5.48
C GLY A 50 2.71 -10.21 -6.15
N ASN A 51 2.88 -11.52 -6.19
CA ASN A 51 1.91 -12.43 -6.77
C ASN A 51 0.71 -12.64 -5.84
N CYS A 52 -0.50 -12.44 -6.35
CA CYS A 52 -1.73 -12.64 -5.60
C CYS A 52 -2.06 -14.13 -5.50
N LEU A 53 -1.94 -14.68 -4.29
CA LEU A 53 -2.26 -16.08 -4.03
C LEU A 53 -3.75 -16.35 -4.06
N HIS A 54 -4.50 -15.52 -3.37
CA HIS A 54 -5.95 -15.64 -3.28
C HIS A 54 -6.58 -14.35 -2.79
N LEU A 55 -7.89 -14.27 -2.96
CA LEU A 55 -8.75 -13.23 -2.40
C LEU A 55 -9.60 -13.82 -1.28
N CYS A 56 -9.95 -12.99 -0.31
CA CYS A 56 -10.87 -13.39 0.74
C CYS A 56 -12.23 -13.78 0.14
N LYS A 57 -12.79 -14.91 0.59
CA LYS A 57 -14.07 -15.43 0.12
C LYS A 57 -15.25 -14.47 0.35
N HIS A 58 -15.13 -13.56 1.30
CA HIS A 58 -16.16 -12.58 1.64
C HIS A 58 -16.01 -11.30 0.78
N GLY A 59 -16.33 -11.42 -0.51
CA GLY A 59 -16.45 -10.30 -1.43
C GLY A 59 -15.14 -9.71 -1.94
N GLY A 60 -14.02 -10.44 -1.86
CA GLY A 60 -12.76 -10.00 -2.47
C GLY A 60 -12.12 -8.74 -1.86
N LYS A 61 -12.51 -8.35 -0.66
CA LYS A 61 -12.00 -7.13 0.00
C LYS A 61 -10.57 -7.24 0.51
N LYS A 62 -10.01 -8.44 0.53
CA LYS A 62 -8.65 -8.69 0.98
C LYS A 62 -7.92 -9.52 -0.07
N ALA A 63 -6.76 -9.06 -0.49
CA ALA A 63 -5.83 -9.80 -1.34
C ALA A 63 -4.60 -10.21 -0.53
N PHE A 64 -4.05 -11.37 -0.84
CA PHE A 64 -2.85 -11.91 -0.19
C PHE A 64 -1.74 -12.01 -1.21
N LEU A 65 -0.72 -11.17 -1.07
CA LEU A 65 0.43 -11.11 -1.95
C LEU A 65 1.56 -11.95 -1.37
N ARG A 66 2.15 -12.80 -2.21
CA ARG A 66 3.23 -13.69 -1.82
C ARG A 66 4.57 -12.96 -1.83
N SER A 67 5.38 -13.23 -0.80
CA SER A 67 6.82 -13.09 -0.81
C SER A 67 7.48 -14.11 -1.75
N SER A 68 8.71 -13.84 -2.16
CA SER A 68 9.56 -14.81 -2.86
C SER A 68 9.97 -15.96 -1.93
N GLU A 69 10.00 -15.74 -0.63
CA GLU A 69 10.28 -16.76 0.37
C GLU A 69 9.04 -17.60 0.71
N GLU A 70 9.24 -18.89 0.92
CA GLU A 70 8.16 -19.81 1.25
C GLU A 70 7.49 -19.45 2.56
N GLY A 71 6.19 -19.18 2.50
CA GLY A 71 5.33 -18.98 3.67
C GLY A 71 5.10 -17.55 4.12
N GLU A 72 5.83 -16.57 3.57
CA GLU A 72 5.57 -15.16 3.87
C GLU A 72 4.61 -14.55 2.84
N PHE A 73 3.68 -13.76 3.31
CA PHE A 73 2.77 -12.98 2.49
C PHE A 73 2.26 -11.77 3.24
N ILE A 74 1.89 -10.75 2.49
CA ILE A 74 1.30 -9.53 3.02
C ILE A 74 -0.16 -9.41 2.58
N ARG A 75 -1.02 -9.01 3.50
CA ARG A 75 -2.42 -8.77 3.22
C ARG A 75 -2.62 -7.33 2.77
N ALA A 76 -3.37 -7.14 1.69
CA ALA A 76 -3.86 -5.84 1.24
C ALA A 76 -5.38 -5.78 1.44
N ASN A 77 -5.86 -4.76 2.15
CA ASN A 77 -7.28 -4.51 2.38
C ASN A 77 -7.75 -3.44 1.41
N ALA A 78 -8.84 -3.65 0.68
CA ALA A 78 -9.48 -2.63 -0.13
C ALA A 78 -10.14 -1.59 0.78
N VAL A 79 -9.66 -0.33 0.73
CA VAL A 79 -10.20 0.76 1.55
C VAL A 79 -10.80 1.89 0.70
N GLU A 80 -10.22 2.22 -0.45
CA GLU A 80 -10.70 3.27 -1.35
C GLU A 80 -11.46 2.72 -2.57
N PHE A 81 -11.53 1.41 -2.71
CA PHE A 81 -12.28 0.72 -3.76
C PHE A 81 -13.08 -0.44 -3.18
N GLU A 82 -14.07 -0.94 -3.91
CA GLU A 82 -15.04 -1.89 -3.40
C GLU A 82 -14.41 -3.27 -3.10
N ALA A 83 -13.66 -3.81 -4.06
CA ALA A 83 -13.02 -5.13 -3.96
C ALA A 83 -11.95 -5.32 -5.03
N PHE A 84 -11.06 -6.28 -4.79
CA PHE A 84 -10.13 -6.78 -5.81
C PHE A 84 -10.91 -7.66 -6.80
N ALA A 85 -10.61 -7.52 -8.09
CA ALA A 85 -11.20 -8.35 -9.12
C ALA A 85 -10.72 -9.82 -9.01
N GLY A 86 -11.57 -10.77 -9.37
CA GLY A 86 -11.22 -12.19 -9.33
C GLY A 86 -10.00 -12.53 -10.20
N GLU A 87 -9.76 -11.75 -11.25
CA GLU A 87 -8.60 -11.87 -12.15
C GLU A 87 -7.26 -11.59 -11.46
N CYS A 88 -7.28 -11.00 -10.26
CA CYS A 88 -6.07 -10.79 -9.47
C CYS A 88 -5.38 -12.09 -9.09
N VAL A 89 -6.13 -13.17 -8.89
CA VAL A 89 -5.60 -14.44 -8.42
C VAL A 89 -4.65 -15.05 -9.44
N ASN A 90 -3.47 -15.44 -8.98
CA ASN A 90 -2.34 -15.98 -9.76
C ASN A 90 -1.69 -14.96 -10.72
N ASN A 91 -2.04 -13.68 -10.61
CA ASN A 91 -1.36 -12.61 -11.33
C ASN A 91 -0.52 -11.75 -10.38
N ASP A 92 0.49 -11.10 -10.93
CA ASP A 92 1.26 -10.12 -10.17
C ASP A 92 0.46 -8.83 -10.03
N LEU A 93 0.38 -8.35 -8.82
CA LEU A 93 -0.29 -7.09 -8.49
C LEU A 93 0.72 -6.06 -8.05
N ARG A 94 0.47 -4.83 -8.48
CA ARG A 94 1.06 -3.64 -7.91
C ARG A 94 -0.03 -2.96 -7.09
N VAL A 95 0.17 -2.88 -5.78
CA VAL A 95 -0.79 -2.30 -4.83
C VAL A 95 -0.19 -1.07 -4.21
N LYS A 96 -0.87 0.06 -4.34
CA LYS A 96 -0.54 1.30 -3.64
C LYS A 96 -1.43 1.46 -2.42
N GLY A 97 -0.83 1.77 -1.29
CA GLY A 97 -1.59 1.95 -0.06
C GLY A 97 -0.71 2.31 1.13
N VAL A 98 -1.34 2.48 2.28
CA VAL A 98 -0.65 2.82 3.53
C VAL A 98 -0.23 1.54 4.23
N LEU A 99 1.07 1.43 4.54
CA LEU A 99 1.58 0.31 5.32
C LEU A 99 1.18 0.45 6.78
N ARG A 100 0.67 -0.63 7.34
CA ARG A 100 0.26 -0.73 8.75
C ARG A 100 0.99 -1.88 9.43
N ALA A 101 1.37 -1.67 10.68
CA ALA A 101 1.84 -2.75 11.54
C ALA A 101 0.65 -3.44 12.22
N ILE A 102 0.74 -4.75 12.38
CA ILE A 102 -0.19 -5.50 13.22
C ILE A 102 0.40 -5.49 14.62
N GLU A 103 -0.30 -4.83 15.55
CA GLU A 103 0.06 -4.89 16.96
C GLU A 103 -0.27 -6.29 17.48
N VAL A 104 0.76 -7.09 17.69
CA VAL A 104 0.61 -8.37 18.40
C VAL A 104 0.59 -8.02 19.90
N PRO A 105 -0.49 -8.28 20.64
CA PRO A 105 -0.50 -8.10 22.08
C PRO A 105 0.67 -8.85 22.70
N ALA A 106 1.42 -8.21 23.57
CA ALA A 106 2.64 -8.75 24.19
C ALA A 106 2.37 -9.91 25.18
N GLU A 107 1.11 -10.26 25.43
CA GLU A 107 0.72 -11.37 26.28
C GLU A 107 -0.05 -12.42 25.46
N PRO A 108 0.28 -13.72 25.63
CA PRO A 108 -0.55 -14.77 25.06
C PRO A 108 -1.87 -14.80 25.86
N VAL A 109 -2.89 -14.16 25.33
CA VAL A 109 -4.26 -14.38 25.80
C VAL A 109 -4.58 -15.81 25.38
N VAL A 110 -4.52 -16.74 26.34
CA VAL A 110 -5.11 -18.05 26.19
C VAL A 110 -6.62 -17.82 26.30
N GLU A 111 -7.22 -17.31 25.24
CA GLU A 111 -8.66 -17.37 25.11
C GLU A 111 -9.02 -18.77 24.62
N GLU A 112 -9.63 -19.53 25.49
CA GLU A 112 -10.42 -20.70 25.11
C GLU A 112 -11.45 -20.22 24.09
N HIS A 113 -11.12 -20.41 22.81
CA HIS A 113 -12.04 -20.12 21.72
C HIS A 113 -13.19 -21.12 21.80
N GLN A 114 -14.31 -20.66 22.34
CA GLN A 114 -15.59 -21.25 22.01
C GLN A 114 -15.80 -21.02 20.51
N HIS A 115 -15.64 -22.09 19.75
CA HIS A 115 -15.93 -22.12 18.33
C HIS A 115 -17.39 -21.73 18.10
N ALA A 116 -17.63 -20.52 17.61
CA ALA A 116 -18.85 -20.22 16.91
C ALA A 116 -18.75 -20.94 15.55
N GLU A 117 -19.61 -21.94 15.39
CA GLU A 117 -19.74 -22.72 14.17
C GLU A 117 -20.05 -21.78 12.99
N GLY A 118 -19.14 -21.71 12.00
CA GLY A 118 -19.43 -21.07 10.71
C GLY A 118 -18.32 -20.39 9.96
N GLU A 119 -17.15 -20.13 10.53
CA GLU A 119 -16.01 -19.59 9.79
C GLU A 119 -14.98 -20.68 9.52
N GLU A 120 -15.07 -21.28 8.34
CA GLU A 120 -13.93 -22.04 7.82
C GLU A 120 -12.74 -21.09 7.68
N ALA A 121 -11.85 -21.13 8.67
CA ALA A 121 -10.60 -20.39 8.64
C ALA A 121 -9.86 -20.76 7.35
N CYS A 122 -9.68 -19.80 6.47
CA CYS A 122 -8.76 -19.92 5.35
C CYS A 122 -7.37 -20.23 5.93
N GLY A 123 -6.83 -21.43 5.67
CA GLY A 123 -5.58 -21.90 6.28
C GLY A 123 -4.38 -20.97 6.10
N VAL A 124 -4.46 -20.04 5.16
CA VAL A 124 -3.46 -19.00 4.90
C VAL A 124 -3.61 -17.81 5.87
N CYS A 125 -4.78 -17.62 6.48
CA CYS A 125 -5.02 -16.50 7.40
C CYS A 125 -4.40 -16.68 8.80
N SER A 126 -3.87 -17.86 9.13
CA SER A 126 -3.32 -18.18 10.45
C SER A 126 -1.83 -17.91 10.60
N THR A 127 -1.15 -17.46 9.56
CA THR A 127 0.27 -17.05 9.67
C THR A 127 0.36 -15.70 10.35
N VAL A 128 1.27 -15.57 11.31
CA VAL A 128 1.51 -14.31 12.03
C VAL A 128 2.07 -13.29 11.04
N GLN A 129 1.22 -12.40 10.58
CA GLN A 129 1.62 -11.27 9.73
C GLN A 129 2.09 -10.13 10.61
N LYS A 130 3.20 -9.50 10.25
CA LYS A 130 3.69 -8.29 10.92
C LYS A 130 3.07 -7.02 10.35
N TYR A 131 2.77 -7.03 9.06
CA TYR A 131 2.31 -5.87 8.31
C TYR A 131 1.10 -6.20 7.44
N TYR A 132 0.34 -5.17 7.12
CA TYR A 132 -0.69 -5.20 6.09
C TYR A 132 -0.77 -3.85 5.39
N ILE A 133 -1.44 -3.80 4.25
CA ILE A 133 -1.60 -2.60 3.43
C ILE A 133 -3.07 -2.20 3.41
N ASP A 134 -3.35 -0.94 3.76
CA ASP A 134 -4.63 -0.31 3.46
C ASP A 134 -4.57 0.20 2.02
N ALA A 135 -5.06 -0.62 1.09
CA ALA A 135 -4.92 -0.41 -0.34
C ALA A 135 -5.85 0.71 -0.84
N ILE A 136 -5.26 1.69 -1.52
CA ILE A 136 -5.94 2.83 -2.14
C ILE A 136 -6.27 2.52 -3.59
N GLU A 137 -5.31 1.88 -4.29
CA GLU A 137 -5.45 1.47 -5.68
C GLU A 137 -4.62 0.22 -5.96
N TYR A 138 -4.95 -0.49 -7.02
CA TYR A 138 -4.15 -1.62 -7.48
C TYR A 138 -4.13 -1.71 -8.99
N GLN A 139 -3.13 -2.39 -9.51
CA GLN A 139 -2.98 -2.70 -10.92
C GLN A 139 -2.56 -4.16 -11.08
N ILE A 140 -3.18 -4.87 -12.01
CA ILE A 140 -2.74 -6.20 -12.40
C ILE A 140 -1.60 -6.03 -13.41
N ILE A 141 -0.45 -6.64 -13.11
CA ILE A 141 0.69 -6.62 -14.01
C ILE A 141 0.58 -7.86 -14.90
N HIS A 142 0.25 -7.65 -16.16
CA HIS A 142 0.35 -8.72 -17.14
C HIS A 142 1.82 -8.80 -17.54
N LEU A 143 2.49 -9.90 -17.15
CA LEU A 143 3.79 -10.23 -17.74
C LEU A 143 3.53 -10.44 -19.23
N GLY A 144 3.93 -9.48 -20.04
CA GLY A 144 3.75 -9.55 -21.48
C GLY A 144 4.39 -10.84 -22.01
N GLU A 145 3.59 -11.59 -22.81
CA GLU A 145 4.08 -12.69 -23.61
C GLU A 145 5.17 -12.22 -24.60
#